data_10cbbdf3d8ee90bcc9e7c2fdbd789280
#
_entry.id   10cbbdf3d8ee90bcc9e7c2fdbd789280
#
_cell.length_a   1.000
_cell.length_b   1.000
_cell.length_c   1.000
_cell.angle_alpha   90.00
_cell.angle_beta   90.00
_cell.angle_gamma   90.00
#
_symmetry.space_group_name_H-M   'P 1'
#
loop_
_entity.id
_entity.type
_entity.pdbx_description
1 polymer ?
#
loop_
_entity_poly.entity_id
_entity_poly.type
_entity_poly.pdbx_seq_one_letter_code
_entity_poly.pdbx_strand_id
1 'polypeptide(L)'
;IGQSMQKRLVVVDKSTVPIGTADMVKATIQKELDVRNSVLQFDVVSNPEFLKEGAAIADFMKPDRVVIGTDSDYASEKMKQLYHPFCMISDRFISMDIRSAEMTKYAANAMLATKISFMNEIANICEKVGADANQVRIGIGSDQRIGYSFIYPGAGYGGSCFPKDVKALTKIAKENGYTAQLISAVEE
;
A
#
# COMPACT_ATOMS: atom_id res chain seq x y z
N ILE A 1 -24.41 -4.65 -1.18
CA ILE A 1 -24.06 -5.62 -2.26
C ILE A 1 -24.81 -6.91 -2.01
N GLY A 2 -24.58 -7.65 -0.91
CA GLY A 2 -25.18 -8.96 -0.64
C GLY A 2 -26.70 -9.00 -0.73
N GLN A 3 -27.38 -7.95 -0.27
CA GLN A 3 -28.85 -7.83 -0.34
C GLN A 3 -29.41 -7.69 -1.76
N SER A 4 -28.61 -7.14 -2.69
CA SER A 4 -29.14 -6.68 -3.99
C SER A 4 -28.50 -7.34 -5.19
N MET A 5 -27.39 -8.09 -5.04
CA MET A 5 -26.72 -8.72 -6.18
C MET A 5 -27.62 -9.77 -6.84
N GLN A 6 -27.57 -9.84 -8.18
CA GLN A 6 -28.39 -10.73 -9.01
C GLN A 6 -27.55 -11.66 -9.91
N LYS A 7 -26.23 -11.49 -9.90
CA LYS A 7 -25.28 -12.29 -10.68
C LYS A 7 -23.96 -12.39 -9.94
N ARG A 8 -23.03 -13.25 -10.38
CA ARG A 8 -21.68 -13.32 -9.87
C ARG A 8 -21.00 -11.94 -9.97
N LEU A 9 -20.34 -11.50 -8.90
CA LEU A 9 -19.61 -10.24 -8.82
C LEU A 9 -18.18 -10.47 -8.35
N VAL A 10 -17.28 -9.60 -8.80
CA VAL A 10 -15.98 -9.37 -8.17
C VAL A 10 -16.10 -8.06 -7.40
N VAL A 11 -15.96 -8.13 -6.07
CA VAL A 11 -16.02 -6.99 -5.17
C VAL A 11 -14.60 -6.55 -4.87
N VAL A 12 -14.28 -5.29 -5.14
CA VAL A 12 -12.90 -4.80 -5.07
C VAL A 12 -12.77 -3.73 -3.99
N ASP A 13 -11.95 -4.00 -2.98
CA ASP A 13 -11.51 -3.01 -2.00
C ASP A 13 -10.34 -2.23 -2.60
N LYS A 14 -10.63 -1.01 -3.04
CA LYS A 14 -9.65 -0.13 -3.71
C LYS A 14 -8.90 0.77 -2.73
N SER A 15 -9.53 1.11 -1.62
CA SER A 15 -8.97 1.98 -0.59
C SER A 15 -7.93 1.27 0.27
N THR A 16 -7.07 2.05 0.94
CA THR A 16 -6.20 1.52 2.01
C THR A 16 -7.06 1.16 3.20
N VAL A 17 -7.10 -0.11 3.53
CA VAL A 17 -7.95 -0.70 4.58
C VAL A 17 -7.09 -1.53 5.55
N PRO A 18 -7.50 -1.70 6.81
CA PRO A 18 -6.82 -2.59 7.75
C PRO A 18 -6.73 -4.02 7.22
N ILE A 19 -5.64 -4.71 7.60
CA ILE A 19 -5.43 -6.11 7.21
C ILE A 19 -6.56 -6.98 7.77
N GLY A 20 -7.14 -7.82 6.92
CA GLY A 20 -8.31 -8.64 7.22
C GLY A 20 -9.65 -7.96 6.88
N THR A 21 -9.65 -6.76 6.29
CA THR A 21 -10.89 -6.09 5.86
C THR A 21 -11.61 -6.90 4.79
N ALA A 22 -10.89 -7.48 3.83
CA ALA A 22 -11.51 -8.31 2.80
C ALA A 22 -12.20 -9.55 3.37
N ASP A 23 -11.67 -10.13 4.45
CA ASP A 23 -12.32 -11.24 5.18
C ASP A 23 -13.66 -10.78 5.78
N MET A 24 -13.71 -9.58 6.39
CA MET A 24 -14.95 -9.01 6.92
C MET A 24 -15.97 -8.69 5.81
N VAL A 25 -15.52 -8.15 4.70
CA VAL A 25 -16.36 -7.88 3.51
C VAL A 25 -16.97 -9.19 3.01
N LYS A 26 -16.14 -10.23 2.86
CA LYS A 26 -16.57 -11.56 2.43
C LYS A 26 -17.63 -12.15 3.37
N ALA A 27 -17.37 -12.14 4.67
CA ALA A 27 -18.31 -12.65 5.69
C ALA A 27 -19.63 -11.86 5.67
N THR A 28 -19.57 -10.53 5.53
CA THR A 28 -20.77 -9.68 5.51
C THR A 28 -21.63 -9.95 4.28
N ILE A 29 -21.03 -10.08 3.10
CA ILE A 29 -21.77 -10.37 1.87
C ILE A 29 -22.38 -11.78 1.94
N GLN A 30 -21.60 -12.77 2.40
CA GLN A 30 -22.08 -14.14 2.53
C GLN A 30 -23.29 -14.24 3.46
N LYS A 31 -23.23 -13.58 4.62
CA LYS A 31 -24.36 -13.53 5.56
C LYS A 31 -25.66 -13.03 4.89
N GLU A 32 -25.58 -11.99 4.08
CA GLU A 32 -26.76 -11.47 3.38
C GLU A 32 -27.26 -12.43 2.28
N LEU A 33 -26.39 -13.15 1.62
CA LEU A 33 -26.76 -14.19 0.66
C LEU A 33 -27.43 -15.37 1.35
N ASP A 34 -26.92 -15.78 2.51
CA ASP A 34 -27.50 -16.87 3.32
C ASP A 34 -28.93 -16.51 3.79
N VAL A 35 -29.14 -15.26 4.25
CA VAL A 35 -30.48 -14.75 4.62
C VAL A 35 -31.47 -14.81 3.45
N ARG A 36 -30.97 -14.60 2.23
CA ARG A 36 -31.79 -14.68 0.99
C ARG A 36 -31.93 -16.09 0.45
N ASN A 37 -31.33 -17.11 1.06
CA ASN A 37 -31.19 -18.46 0.50
C ASN A 37 -30.62 -18.45 -0.96
N SER A 38 -29.64 -17.56 -1.21
CA SER A 38 -29.06 -17.35 -2.53
C SER A 38 -27.76 -18.14 -2.69
N VAL A 39 -27.65 -18.84 -3.83
CA VAL A 39 -26.44 -19.60 -4.24
C VAL A 39 -25.49 -18.78 -5.15
N LEU A 40 -25.70 -17.47 -5.23
CA LEU A 40 -24.87 -16.61 -6.03
C LEU A 40 -23.43 -16.58 -5.52
N GLN A 41 -22.49 -16.63 -6.42
CA GLN A 41 -21.06 -16.56 -6.13
C GLN A 41 -20.56 -15.12 -6.19
N PHE A 42 -19.56 -14.82 -5.39
CA PHE A 42 -18.81 -13.58 -5.43
C PHE A 42 -17.35 -13.83 -5.01
N ASP A 43 -16.48 -12.96 -5.46
CA ASP A 43 -15.07 -12.97 -5.11
C ASP A 43 -14.73 -11.60 -4.50
N VAL A 44 -13.85 -11.56 -3.50
CA VAL A 44 -13.33 -10.33 -2.93
C VAL A 44 -11.88 -10.15 -3.36
N VAL A 45 -11.53 -8.93 -3.75
CA VAL A 45 -10.19 -8.56 -4.19
C VAL A 45 -9.73 -7.35 -3.40
N SER A 46 -8.55 -7.39 -2.82
CA SER A 46 -7.84 -6.21 -2.34
C SER A 46 -7.01 -5.63 -3.49
N ASN A 47 -7.22 -4.34 -3.82
CA ASN A 47 -6.47 -3.67 -4.88
C ASN A 47 -6.00 -2.30 -4.39
N PRO A 48 -4.99 -2.24 -3.52
CA PRO A 48 -4.48 -1.00 -3.00
C PRO A 48 -3.95 -0.09 -4.11
N GLU A 49 -4.11 1.22 -3.96
CA GLU A 49 -3.59 2.23 -4.86
C GLU A 49 -2.22 2.75 -4.38
N PHE A 50 -1.37 3.19 -5.33
CA PHE A 50 -0.03 3.75 -5.08
C PHE A 50 0.13 5.10 -5.79
N LEU A 51 -0.94 5.88 -5.84
CA LEU A 51 -0.97 7.16 -6.54
C LEU A 51 -0.24 8.23 -5.72
N LYS A 52 0.53 9.08 -6.40
CA LYS A 52 1.21 10.22 -5.80
C LYS A 52 0.33 11.46 -5.85
N GLU A 53 0.26 12.20 -4.76
CA GLU A 53 -0.39 13.51 -4.73
C GLU A 53 0.22 14.43 -5.80
N GLY A 54 -0.63 15.11 -6.57
CA GLY A 54 -0.22 15.96 -7.68
C GLY A 54 0.04 15.23 -9.00
N ALA A 55 0.18 13.89 -9.01
CA ALA A 55 0.44 13.10 -10.21
C ALA A 55 -0.54 11.93 -10.42
N ALA A 56 -1.63 11.88 -9.66
CA ALA A 56 -2.54 10.72 -9.57
C ALA A 56 -3.08 10.25 -10.93
N ILE A 57 -3.43 11.16 -11.85
CA ILE A 57 -3.92 10.81 -13.18
C ILE A 57 -2.83 10.12 -14.00
N ALA A 58 -1.62 10.68 -14.02
CA ALA A 58 -0.49 10.09 -14.75
C ALA A 58 -0.10 8.71 -14.18
N ASP A 59 -0.06 8.59 -12.84
CA ASP A 59 0.22 7.34 -12.16
C ASP A 59 -0.85 6.27 -12.40
N PHE A 60 -2.12 6.66 -12.50
CA PHE A 60 -3.20 5.72 -12.83
C PHE A 60 -3.12 5.26 -14.29
N MET A 61 -2.86 6.17 -15.23
CA MET A 61 -2.79 5.86 -16.67
C MET A 61 -1.53 5.08 -17.04
N LYS A 62 -0.44 5.22 -16.28
CA LYS A 62 0.82 4.50 -16.48
C LYS A 62 1.38 4.05 -15.13
N PRO A 63 0.74 3.09 -14.46
CA PRO A 63 1.14 2.69 -13.13
C PRO A 63 2.54 2.05 -13.13
N ASP A 64 3.33 2.32 -12.10
CA ASP A 64 4.59 1.59 -11.87
C ASP A 64 4.31 0.12 -11.57
N ARG A 65 3.20 -0.17 -10.90
CA ARG A 65 2.70 -1.50 -10.60
C ARG A 65 1.20 -1.48 -10.29
N VAL A 66 0.53 -2.58 -10.56
CA VAL A 66 -0.82 -2.89 -10.08
C VAL A 66 -0.72 -4.11 -9.18
N VAL A 67 -1.07 -3.93 -7.90
CA VAL A 67 -1.10 -5.01 -6.92
C VAL A 67 -2.53 -5.45 -6.70
N ILE A 68 -2.78 -6.75 -6.77
CA ILE A 68 -4.05 -7.34 -6.37
C ILE A 68 -3.82 -8.49 -5.40
N GLY A 69 -4.72 -8.60 -4.43
CA GLY A 69 -4.81 -9.74 -3.52
C GLY A 69 -6.13 -10.47 -3.74
N THR A 70 -6.07 -11.74 -4.08
CA THR A 70 -7.25 -12.58 -4.24
C THR A 70 -6.90 -14.06 -4.17
N ASP A 71 -7.83 -14.88 -3.64
CA ASP A 71 -7.72 -16.33 -3.61
C ASP A 71 -8.45 -16.98 -4.80
N SER A 72 -8.95 -16.18 -5.75
CA SER A 72 -9.77 -16.62 -6.90
C SER A 72 -9.06 -16.36 -8.22
N ASP A 73 -8.75 -17.42 -8.96
CA ASP A 73 -8.22 -17.33 -10.33
C ASP A 73 -9.15 -16.56 -11.25
N TYR A 74 -10.47 -16.73 -11.09
CA TYR A 74 -11.47 -16.00 -11.86
C TYR A 74 -11.37 -14.49 -11.60
N ALA A 75 -11.29 -14.10 -10.33
CA ALA A 75 -11.16 -12.68 -9.97
C ALA A 75 -9.82 -12.11 -10.45
N SER A 76 -8.73 -12.85 -10.30
CA SER A 76 -7.41 -12.46 -10.80
C SER A 76 -7.43 -12.18 -12.31
N GLU A 77 -8.00 -13.11 -13.09
CA GLU A 77 -8.09 -12.94 -14.53
C GLU A 77 -8.99 -11.75 -14.92
N LYS A 78 -10.11 -11.52 -14.22
CA LYS A 78 -10.96 -10.35 -14.44
C LYS A 78 -10.24 -9.03 -14.14
N MET A 79 -9.47 -8.98 -13.06
CA MET A 79 -8.68 -7.80 -12.73
C MET A 79 -7.56 -7.57 -13.75
N LYS A 80 -6.91 -8.64 -14.21
CA LYS A 80 -5.89 -8.55 -15.26
C LYS A 80 -6.47 -7.99 -16.56
N GLN A 81 -7.64 -8.48 -16.98
CA GLN A 81 -8.36 -7.95 -18.16
C GLN A 81 -8.71 -6.46 -17.98
N LEU A 82 -9.18 -6.06 -16.79
CA LEU A 82 -9.54 -4.68 -16.47
C LEU A 82 -8.31 -3.73 -16.57
N TYR A 83 -7.16 -4.16 -16.04
CA TYR A 83 -5.95 -3.35 -16.03
C TYR A 83 -5.08 -3.48 -17.29
N HIS A 84 -5.37 -4.42 -18.16
CA HIS A 84 -4.60 -4.65 -19.39
C HIS A 84 -4.33 -3.37 -20.20
N PRO A 85 -5.30 -2.46 -20.43
CA PRO A 85 -5.05 -1.23 -21.20
C PRO A 85 -4.00 -0.30 -20.59
N PHE A 86 -3.79 -0.38 -19.27
CA PHE A 86 -2.85 0.46 -18.52
C PHE A 86 -1.47 -0.17 -18.34
N CYS A 87 -1.36 -1.49 -18.57
CA CYS A 87 -0.15 -2.29 -18.33
C CYS A 87 0.46 -2.90 -19.60
N MET A 88 0.08 -2.43 -20.80
CA MET A 88 0.45 -3.06 -22.08
C MET A 88 1.95 -3.14 -22.37
N ILE A 89 2.78 -2.29 -21.76
CA ILE A 89 4.21 -2.16 -22.11
C ILE A 89 5.12 -3.00 -21.19
N SER A 90 4.63 -3.45 -20.03
CA SER A 90 5.42 -4.24 -19.09
C SER A 90 4.52 -5.07 -18.19
N ASP A 91 5.04 -6.20 -17.70
CA ASP A 91 4.37 -7.03 -16.70
C ASP A 91 4.42 -6.34 -15.33
N ARG A 92 3.54 -5.36 -15.14
CA ARG A 92 3.38 -4.55 -13.92
C ARG A 92 2.28 -5.07 -13.01
N PHE A 93 1.63 -6.16 -13.41
CA PHE A 93 0.54 -6.76 -12.67
C PHE A 93 1.08 -7.81 -11.70
N ILE A 94 0.91 -7.56 -10.39
CA ILE A 94 1.40 -8.41 -9.32
C ILE A 94 0.20 -8.99 -8.59
N SER A 95 0.02 -10.31 -8.67
CA SER A 95 -1.02 -11.04 -7.95
C SER A 95 -0.43 -11.75 -6.74
N MET A 96 -1.12 -11.65 -5.61
CA MET A 96 -0.74 -12.26 -4.34
C MET A 96 -1.98 -12.61 -3.52
N ASP A 97 -1.81 -13.18 -2.32
CA ASP A 97 -2.90 -13.36 -1.38
C ASP A 97 -3.43 -12.02 -0.85
N ILE A 98 -4.65 -12.03 -0.33
CA ILE A 98 -5.35 -10.80 0.07
C ILE A 98 -4.59 -10.04 1.16
N ARG A 99 -4.13 -10.74 2.21
CA ARG A 99 -3.46 -10.10 3.35
C ARG A 99 -2.11 -9.51 2.97
N SER A 100 -1.38 -10.16 2.09
CA SER A 100 -0.13 -9.64 1.53
C SER A 100 -0.36 -8.38 0.71
N ALA A 101 -1.44 -8.30 -0.07
CA ALA A 101 -1.79 -7.10 -0.82
C ALA A 101 -2.17 -5.93 0.10
N GLU A 102 -2.99 -6.18 1.13
CA GLU A 102 -3.33 -5.19 2.17
C GLU A 102 -2.06 -4.69 2.88
N MET A 103 -1.16 -5.59 3.31
CA MET A 103 0.10 -5.25 3.96
C MET A 103 1.05 -4.46 3.06
N THR A 104 1.10 -4.78 1.77
CA THR A 104 2.02 -4.13 0.80
C THR A 104 1.85 -2.61 0.77
N LYS A 105 0.63 -2.12 0.90
CA LYS A 105 0.36 -0.66 0.94
C LYS A 105 0.98 -0.01 2.16
N TYR A 106 0.76 -0.59 3.35
CA TYR A 106 1.32 -0.06 4.60
C TYR A 106 2.84 -0.13 4.60
N ALA A 107 3.42 -1.25 4.19
CA ALA A 107 4.85 -1.44 4.13
C ALA A 107 5.53 -0.44 3.17
N ALA A 108 4.92 -0.20 1.99
CA ALA A 108 5.44 0.78 1.05
C ALA A 108 5.44 2.20 1.63
N ASN A 109 4.34 2.63 2.23
CA ASN A 109 4.24 3.97 2.81
C ASN A 109 5.15 4.15 4.03
N ALA A 110 5.26 3.13 4.90
CA ALA A 110 6.17 3.13 6.03
C ALA A 110 7.64 3.20 5.58
N MET A 111 8.02 2.47 4.53
CA MET A 111 9.38 2.55 3.95
C MET A 111 9.69 3.96 3.45
N LEU A 112 8.76 4.60 2.74
CA LEU A 112 8.97 5.97 2.24
C LEU A 112 9.10 6.97 3.40
N ALA A 113 8.25 6.88 4.42
CA ALA A 113 8.35 7.69 5.63
C ALA A 113 9.69 7.47 6.35
N THR A 114 10.13 6.21 6.48
CA THR A 114 11.42 5.85 7.07
C THR A 114 12.59 6.49 6.34
N LYS A 115 12.59 6.51 5.00
CA LYS A 115 13.65 7.17 4.21
C LYS A 115 13.73 8.66 4.51
N ILE A 116 12.59 9.34 4.69
CA ILE A 116 12.55 10.76 5.01
C ILE A 116 13.07 11.00 6.43
N SER A 117 12.56 10.27 7.43
CA SER A 117 12.99 10.39 8.83
C SER A 117 14.48 10.05 8.99
N PHE A 118 14.95 8.99 8.34
CA PHE A 118 16.37 8.65 8.32
C PHE A 118 17.23 9.81 7.78
N MET A 119 16.82 10.43 6.67
CA MET A 119 17.61 11.52 6.08
C MET A 119 17.57 12.78 6.95
N ASN A 120 16.47 13.03 7.67
CA ASN A 120 16.39 14.12 8.63
C ASN A 120 17.35 13.89 9.82
N GLU A 121 17.42 12.66 10.33
CA GLU A 121 18.36 12.30 11.39
C GLU A 121 19.81 12.45 10.92
N ILE A 122 20.14 12.01 9.71
CA ILE A 122 21.46 12.22 9.09
C ILE A 122 21.79 13.71 8.94
N ALA A 123 20.82 14.55 8.57
CA ALA A 123 21.03 15.99 8.46
C ALA A 123 21.38 16.61 9.83
N ASN A 124 20.68 16.22 10.90
CA ASN A 124 20.98 16.66 12.27
C ASN A 124 22.38 16.21 12.73
N ILE A 125 22.78 15.00 12.40
CA ILE A 125 24.14 14.50 12.66
C ILE A 125 25.18 15.31 11.87
N CYS A 126 24.93 15.59 10.60
CA CYS A 126 25.82 16.41 9.78
C CYS A 126 26.08 17.78 10.39
N GLU A 127 25.05 18.45 10.91
CA GLU A 127 25.20 19.73 11.62
C GLU A 127 26.16 19.61 12.82
N LYS A 128 26.08 18.51 13.57
CA LYS A 128 26.93 18.31 14.77
C LYS A 128 28.39 18.02 14.44
N VAL A 129 28.65 17.39 13.31
CA VAL A 129 30.02 16.98 12.91
C VAL A 129 30.63 17.90 11.84
N GLY A 130 29.89 18.94 11.40
CA GLY A 130 30.39 19.88 10.38
C GLY A 130 30.37 19.32 8.95
N ALA A 131 29.53 18.33 8.66
CA ALA A 131 29.36 17.78 7.34
C ALA A 131 28.21 18.48 6.58
N ASP A 132 28.26 18.48 5.26
CA ASP A 132 27.18 18.98 4.39
C ASP A 132 26.19 17.86 4.11
N ALA A 133 24.97 17.98 4.66
CA ALA A 133 23.91 16.98 4.51
C ALA A 133 23.52 16.76 3.03
N ASN A 134 23.61 17.79 2.16
CA ASN A 134 23.30 17.64 0.76
C ASN A 134 24.38 16.83 0.01
N GLN A 135 25.67 17.03 0.35
CA GLN A 135 26.76 16.22 -0.21
C GLN A 135 26.64 14.75 0.25
N VAL A 136 26.29 14.53 1.53
CA VAL A 136 26.02 13.17 2.05
C VAL A 136 24.86 12.54 1.28
N ARG A 137 23.76 13.28 1.09
CA ARG A 137 22.61 12.82 0.30
C ARG A 137 23.00 12.44 -1.12
N ILE A 138 23.81 13.26 -1.80
CA ILE A 138 24.30 12.95 -3.15
C ILE A 138 25.16 11.69 -3.12
N GLY A 139 26.05 11.59 -2.16
CA GLY A 139 26.93 10.44 -2.01
C GLY A 139 26.18 9.12 -1.85
N ILE A 140 25.25 9.05 -0.89
CA ILE A 140 24.48 7.82 -0.65
C ILE A 140 23.45 7.55 -1.77
N GLY A 141 22.84 8.59 -2.35
CA GLY A 141 21.86 8.45 -3.41
C GLY A 141 22.43 7.96 -4.73
N SER A 142 23.74 8.10 -4.95
CA SER A 142 24.44 7.56 -6.12
C SER A 142 24.51 6.03 -6.13
N ASP A 143 24.36 5.37 -4.97
CA ASP A 143 24.22 3.93 -4.89
C ASP A 143 22.83 3.52 -5.41
N GLN A 144 22.79 2.70 -6.47
CA GLN A 144 21.55 2.24 -7.09
C GLN A 144 20.63 1.47 -6.13
N ARG A 145 21.17 0.86 -5.07
CA ARG A 145 20.39 0.16 -4.03
C ARG A 145 19.61 1.12 -3.15
N ILE A 146 20.03 2.39 -3.03
CA ILE A 146 19.40 3.44 -2.23
C ILE A 146 18.57 4.36 -3.12
N GLY A 147 19.19 4.92 -4.17
CA GLY A 147 18.59 5.88 -5.09
C GLY A 147 18.27 7.24 -4.43
N TYR A 148 17.95 8.22 -5.24
CA TYR A 148 17.71 9.61 -4.79
C TYR A 148 16.30 9.88 -4.26
N SER A 149 15.37 8.96 -4.51
CA SER A 149 13.96 9.18 -4.15
C SER A 149 13.75 9.08 -2.63
N PHE A 150 13.02 10.06 -2.07
CA PHE A 150 12.66 10.13 -0.66
C PHE A 150 13.80 10.28 0.35
N ILE A 151 14.99 10.71 -0.09
CA ILE A 151 16.13 11.01 0.79
C ILE A 151 16.45 12.51 0.80
N TYR A 152 15.44 13.37 0.80
CA TYR A 152 15.59 14.82 0.94
C TYR A 152 15.29 15.21 2.39
N PRO A 153 16.26 15.84 3.10
CA PRO A 153 16.00 16.34 4.45
C PRO A 153 15.04 17.55 4.39
N GLY A 154 14.22 17.70 5.39
CA GLY A 154 13.26 18.78 5.51
C GLY A 154 12.56 18.77 6.88
N ALA A 155 11.41 19.42 6.97
CA ALA A 155 10.65 19.56 8.22
C ALA A 155 10.00 18.24 8.73
N GLY A 156 10.22 17.14 8.06
CA GLY A 156 9.59 15.84 8.31
C GLY A 156 8.76 15.38 7.13
N TYR A 157 8.12 14.22 7.25
CA TYR A 157 7.12 13.79 6.30
C TYR A 157 5.75 14.34 6.69
N GLY A 158 4.91 14.61 5.69
CA GLY A 158 3.58 15.14 5.87
C GLY A 158 2.56 14.43 4.98
N GLY A 159 1.50 15.16 4.66
CA GLY A 159 0.40 14.64 3.86
C GLY A 159 -0.60 13.81 4.67
N SER A 160 -1.65 13.35 4.00
CA SER A 160 -2.74 12.61 4.64
C SER A 160 -2.42 11.12 4.83
N CYS A 161 -1.48 10.56 4.05
CA CYS A 161 -1.24 9.12 3.96
C CYS A 161 -0.17 8.63 4.94
N PHE A 162 1.04 9.21 4.92
CA PHE A 162 2.15 8.69 5.72
C PHE A 162 1.86 8.64 7.22
N PRO A 163 1.40 9.73 7.88
CA PRO A 163 1.13 9.68 9.31
C PRO A 163 0.06 8.65 9.68
N LYS A 164 -1.00 8.58 8.87
CA LYS A 164 -2.10 7.63 9.08
C LYS A 164 -1.62 6.18 8.94
N ASP A 165 -0.85 5.89 7.90
CA ASP A 165 -0.46 4.51 7.57
C ASP A 165 0.66 4.00 8.48
N VAL A 166 1.61 4.85 8.89
CA VAL A 166 2.63 4.52 9.90
C VAL A 166 1.96 4.17 11.24
N LYS A 167 1.04 5.02 11.72
CA LYS A 167 0.26 4.76 12.95
C LYS A 167 -0.56 3.48 12.86
N ALA A 168 -1.23 3.25 11.73
CA ALA A 168 -2.01 2.04 11.52
C ALA A 168 -1.12 0.79 11.56
N LEU A 169 0.05 0.82 10.91
CA LEU A 169 0.99 -0.30 10.91
C LEU A 169 1.54 -0.61 12.31
N THR A 170 1.92 0.43 13.08
CA THR A 170 2.35 0.27 14.48
C THR A 170 1.24 -0.35 15.34
N LYS A 171 0.00 0.10 15.17
CA LYS A 171 -1.16 -0.45 15.86
C LYS A 171 -1.41 -1.91 15.50
N ILE A 172 -1.39 -2.24 14.21
CA ILE A 172 -1.56 -3.62 13.71
C ILE A 172 -0.49 -4.54 14.32
N ALA A 173 0.77 -4.09 14.34
CA ALA A 173 1.86 -4.85 14.95
C ALA A 173 1.57 -5.14 16.44
N LYS A 174 1.20 -4.12 17.21
CA LYS A 174 0.89 -4.23 18.64
C LYS A 174 -0.29 -5.17 18.92
N GLU A 175 -1.35 -5.08 18.13
CA GLU A 175 -2.55 -5.93 18.26
C GLU A 175 -2.22 -7.41 17.97
N ASN A 176 -1.16 -7.66 17.20
CA ASN A 176 -0.66 -9.00 16.90
C ASN A 176 0.58 -9.40 17.76
N GLY A 177 0.80 -8.73 18.89
CA GLY A 177 1.84 -9.10 19.86
C GLY A 177 3.27 -8.74 19.44
N TYR A 178 3.45 -7.86 18.45
CA TYR A 178 4.76 -7.44 17.97
C TYR A 178 5.02 -5.95 18.22
N THR A 179 6.20 -5.62 18.73
CA THR A 179 6.65 -4.23 18.92
C THR A 179 7.46 -3.79 17.70
N ALA A 180 6.87 -2.94 16.88
CA ALA A 180 7.50 -2.42 15.66
C ALA A 180 8.43 -1.25 15.99
N GLN A 181 9.62 -1.52 16.55
CA GLN A 181 10.56 -0.51 17.04
C GLN A 181 10.93 0.53 16.00
N LEU A 182 11.38 0.08 14.81
CA LEU A 182 11.77 0.99 13.72
C LEU A 182 10.62 1.89 13.27
N ILE A 183 9.45 1.29 13.06
CA ILE A 183 8.27 2.04 12.58
C ILE A 183 7.77 3.03 13.64
N SER A 184 7.86 2.67 14.93
CA SER A 184 7.51 3.58 16.03
C SER A 184 8.47 4.77 16.10
N ALA A 185 9.77 4.55 15.95
CA ALA A 185 10.78 5.62 15.94
C ALA A 185 10.61 6.58 14.73
N VAL A 186 10.05 6.11 13.63
CA VAL A 186 9.75 6.96 12.46
C VAL A 186 8.57 7.90 12.74
N GLU A 187 7.66 7.53 13.65
CA GLU A 187 6.50 8.34 14.04
C GLU A 187 6.86 9.45 15.03
N GLU A 188 7.85 9.22 15.92
CA GLU A 188 8.34 10.18 16.91
C GLU A 188 9.15 11.32 16.26
#